data_199799c44f659af07bbb4261238aceba
#
_entry.id   199799c44f659af07bbb4261238aceba
#
_cell.length_a   1.000
_cell.length_b   1.000
_cell.length_c   1.000
_cell.angle_alpha   90.00
_cell.angle_beta   90.00
_cell.angle_gamma   90.00
#
_symmetry.space_group_name_H-M   'P 1'
#
loop_
_entity.id
_entity.type
_entity.pdbx_description
1 polymer ?
#
loop_
_entity_poly.entity_id
_entity_poly.type
_entity_poly.pdbx_seq_one_letter_code
_entity_poly.pdbx_strand_id
1 'polypeptide(L)'
;MELVDMRDLGSRAVMRWGSSPHARTNLSRLLLSLLLLEMIVMPFEKEIRDTILAYCMRDLPNDIWYENSFDFVKDSSLKARLISEFKNARFMYKIFEGLAAEDELLLAEVKMQMLMYASIFEATIHYVLFDQYYKSTPIVQNLLTQKVHKPFSIPTGQLSAINKLLFHDGKTIIPYFETLQKRDITKVRFDEKCIAAFQLGILTGIPEQNDSTADILPDIKQIAGMPPFCAELIRIYEVRNAIHLHAELKKEIDYHLALSKIAYRRMQPFLNQIRTKLNADGLL
;
A
#
# COMPACT_ATOMS: atom_id res chain seq x y z
N MET A 1 28.48 -6.01 -28.47
CA MET A 1 27.06 -6.32 -28.25
C MET A 1 26.34 -4.98 -28.21
N GLU A 2 25.91 -4.53 -29.42
CA GLU A 2 25.36 -3.20 -29.64
C GLU A 2 23.92 -3.10 -29.11
N LEU A 3 23.67 -2.05 -28.32
CA LEU A 3 22.32 -1.65 -27.91
C LEU A 3 21.59 -1.08 -29.13
N VAL A 4 20.62 -1.83 -29.64
CA VAL A 4 19.70 -1.35 -30.69
C VAL A 4 18.77 -0.33 -30.07
N ASP A 5 18.86 0.92 -30.56
CA ASP A 5 18.02 2.05 -30.18
C ASP A 5 16.57 1.81 -30.66
N MET A 6 15.66 1.62 -29.70
CA MET A 6 14.24 1.34 -29.95
C MET A 6 13.41 2.56 -30.40
N ARG A 7 14.04 3.66 -30.80
CA ARG A 7 13.33 4.90 -31.18
C ARG A 7 12.88 4.97 -32.64
N ASP A 8 13.27 4.01 -33.48
CA ASP A 8 13.01 4.08 -34.92
C ASP A 8 11.81 3.23 -35.42
N LEU A 9 11.01 2.64 -34.52
CA LEU A 9 9.84 1.84 -34.90
C LEU A 9 8.51 2.60 -34.94
N GLY A 10 8.53 3.93 -34.76
CA GLY A 10 7.33 4.75 -34.60
C GLY A 10 6.73 5.42 -35.83
N SER A 11 7.26 5.32 -37.05
CA SER A 11 6.83 6.25 -38.08
C SER A 11 6.60 5.71 -39.51
N ARG A 12 6.44 4.42 -39.74
CA ARG A 12 6.09 3.93 -41.09
C ARG A 12 5.22 2.66 -41.13
N ALA A 13 4.04 2.68 -40.51
CA ALA A 13 2.99 1.74 -40.86
C ALA A 13 1.74 2.50 -41.34
N VAL A 14 1.83 3.13 -42.50
CA VAL A 14 0.62 3.51 -43.26
C VAL A 14 0.05 2.21 -43.81
N MET A 15 -0.88 1.61 -43.08
CA MET A 15 -1.68 0.50 -43.62
C MET A 15 -2.53 1.03 -44.80
N ARG A 16 -2.08 0.76 -46.02
CA ARG A 16 -2.96 0.82 -47.21
C ARG A 16 -4.04 -0.25 -47.05
N TRP A 17 -5.24 0.16 -46.75
CA TRP A 17 -6.42 -0.70 -46.76
C TRP A 17 -6.73 -1.06 -48.22
N GLY A 18 -6.17 -2.18 -48.67
CA GLY A 18 -6.59 -2.80 -49.92
C GLY A 18 -8.00 -3.39 -49.72
N SER A 19 -8.96 -3.03 -50.56
CA SER A 19 -10.32 -3.53 -50.60
C SER A 19 -10.40 -4.98 -51.10
N SER A 20 -9.78 -5.92 -50.38
CA SER A 20 -9.93 -7.34 -50.68
C SER A 20 -11.21 -7.88 -50.03
N PRO A 21 -12.06 -8.61 -50.78
CA PRO A 21 -13.28 -9.22 -50.24
C PRO A 21 -13.06 -10.15 -49.07
N HIS A 22 -11.89 -10.76 -48.96
CA HIS A 22 -11.48 -11.62 -47.85
C HIS A 22 -11.26 -10.87 -46.54
N ALA A 23 -10.92 -9.56 -46.58
CA ALA A 23 -10.72 -8.79 -45.36
C ALA A 23 -12.05 -8.48 -44.65
N ARG A 24 -13.15 -8.32 -45.40
CA ARG A 24 -14.48 -8.07 -44.82
C ARG A 24 -15.07 -9.29 -44.12
N THR A 25 -14.83 -10.49 -44.64
CA THR A 25 -15.28 -11.74 -43.99
C THR A 25 -14.55 -12.05 -42.71
N ASN A 26 -13.27 -11.68 -42.59
CA ASN A 26 -12.52 -11.85 -41.36
C ASN A 26 -12.90 -10.84 -40.29
N LEU A 27 -13.19 -9.59 -40.67
CA LEU A 27 -13.63 -8.56 -39.73
C LEU A 27 -15.01 -8.88 -39.13
N SER A 28 -15.95 -9.35 -39.95
CA SER A 28 -17.27 -9.78 -39.49
C SER A 28 -17.19 -11.03 -38.61
N ARG A 29 -16.28 -11.97 -38.88
CA ARG A 29 -16.02 -13.12 -38.00
C ARG A 29 -15.37 -12.72 -36.69
N LEU A 30 -14.43 -11.77 -36.71
CA LEU A 30 -13.80 -11.22 -35.48
C LEU A 30 -14.83 -10.45 -34.65
N LEU A 31 -15.66 -9.63 -35.26
CA LEU A 31 -16.76 -8.93 -34.57
C LEU A 31 -17.80 -9.91 -34.01
N LEU A 32 -18.14 -10.97 -34.75
CA LEU A 32 -19.04 -12.01 -34.26
C LEU A 32 -18.41 -12.80 -33.11
N SER A 33 -17.11 -13.09 -33.18
CA SER A 33 -16.39 -13.77 -32.07
C SER A 33 -16.25 -12.85 -30.83
N LEU A 34 -16.06 -11.53 -31.01
CA LEU A 34 -16.08 -10.55 -29.93
C LEU A 34 -17.48 -10.40 -29.31
N LEU A 35 -18.52 -10.33 -30.13
CA LEU A 35 -19.93 -10.32 -29.68
C LEU A 35 -20.31 -11.63 -28.98
N LEU A 36 -19.82 -12.78 -29.49
CA LEU A 36 -20.01 -14.07 -28.83
C LEU A 36 -19.21 -14.18 -27.53
N LEU A 37 -18.01 -13.56 -27.42
CA LEU A 37 -17.25 -13.47 -26.17
C LEU A 37 -17.97 -12.60 -25.13
N GLU A 38 -18.58 -11.49 -25.54
CA GLU A 38 -19.43 -10.66 -24.66
C GLU A 38 -20.69 -11.40 -24.21
N MET A 39 -21.21 -12.34 -25.02
CA MET A 39 -22.36 -13.19 -24.64
C MET A 39 -22.00 -14.35 -23.69
N ILE A 40 -20.71 -14.68 -23.51
CA ILE A 40 -20.28 -15.80 -22.64
C ILE A 40 -20.16 -15.37 -21.16
N VAL A 41 -20.11 -14.08 -20.85
CA VAL A 41 -20.22 -13.62 -19.46
C VAL A 41 -21.69 -13.63 -19.05
N MET A 42 -22.20 -14.82 -18.76
CA MET A 42 -23.54 -14.93 -18.14
C MET A 42 -23.39 -14.64 -16.65
N PRO A 43 -23.87 -13.47 -16.17
CA PRO A 43 -23.94 -13.24 -14.75
C PRO A 43 -24.84 -14.31 -14.11
N PHE A 44 -24.62 -14.59 -12.83
CA PHE A 44 -25.56 -15.42 -12.09
C PHE A 44 -27.01 -14.97 -12.30
N GLU A 45 -27.95 -15.91 -12.29
CA GLU A 45 -29.37 -15.60 -12.30
C GLU A 45 -29.72 -14.57 -11.22
N LYS A 46 -30.72 -13.74 -11.49
CA LYS A 46 -31.08 -12.63 -10.61
C LYS A 46 -31.32 -13.07 -9.17
N GLU A 47 -32.01 -14.18 -8.97
CA GLU A 47 -32.32 -14.73 -7.63
C GLU A 47 -31.04 -15.10 -6.86
N ILE A 48 -30.06 -15.70 -7.53
CA ILE A 48 -28.76 -16.03 -6.93
C ILE A 48 -28.03 -14.77 -6.54
N ARG A 49 -27.97 -13.77 -7.43
CA ARG A 49 -27.35 -12.48 -7.14
C ARG A 49 -27.97 -11.76 -5.96
N ASP A 50 -29.31 -11.71 -5.92
CA ASP A 50 -30.06 -11.06 -4.86
C ASP A 50 -29.83 -11.79 -3.52
N THR A 51 -29.74 -13.12 -3.53
CA THR A 51 -29.42 -13.94 -2.35
C THR A 51 -28.00 -13.66 -1.84
N ILE A 52 -26.99 -13.63 -2.73
CA ILE A 52 -25.60 -13.30 -2.37
C ILE A 52 -25.52 -11.89 -1.78
N LEU A 53 -26.16 -10.90 -2.43
CA LEU A 53 -26.17 -9.52 -1.94
C LEU A 53 -26.83 -9.42 -0.56
N ALA A 54 -27.97 -10.06 -0.37
CA ALA A 54 -28.66 -10.10 0.92
C ALA A 54 -27.77 -10.72 2.02
N TYR A 55 -27.08 -11.81 1.72
CA TYR A 55 -26.13 -12.42 2.63
C TYR A 55 -24.99 -11.46 2.99
N CYS A 56 -24.35 -10.84 1.98
CA CYS A 56 -23.23 -9.94 2.21
C CYS A 56 -23.62 -8.71 3.02
N MET A 57 -24.82 -8.17 2.82
CA MET A 57 -25.29 -6.95 3.48
C MET A 57 -25.80 -7.17 4.91
N ARG A 58 -26.16 -8.41 5.28
CA ARG A 58 -26.83 -8.72 6.54
C ARG A 58 -26.07 -8.26 7.80
N ASP A 59 -24.73 -8.48 7.80
CA ASP A 59 -23.87 -8.23 8.97
C ASP A 59 -22.88 -7.07 8.73
N LEU A 60 -23.08 -6.28 7.69
CA LEU A 60 -22.27 -5.10 7.48
C LEU A 60 -22.77 -3.93 8.33
N PRO A 61 -21.86 -3.12 8.88
CA PRO A 61 -22.23 -1.86 9.51
C PRO A 61 -23.00 -0.95 8.55
N ASN A 62 -23.83 -0.09 9.09
CA ASN A 62 -24.54 0.92 8.31
C ASN A 62 -23.58 2.04 7.84
N ASP A 63 -24.05 2.87 6.91
CA ASP A 63 -23.25 3.94 6.32
C ASP A 63 -22.76 4.96 7.36
N ILE A 64 -23.57 5.28 8.35
CA ILE A 64 -23.23 6.21 9.44
C ILE A 64 -22.02 5.72 10.24
N TRP A 65 -21.92 4.42 10.47
CA TRP A 65 -20.77 3.84 11.17
C TRP A 65 -19.46 4.06 10.39
N TYR A 66 -19.48 3.86 9.06
CA TYR A 66 -18.31 4.13 8.22
C TYR A 66 -17.96 5.61 8.15
N GLU A 67 -18.96 6.48 8.04
CA GLU A 67 -18.78 7.93 8.04
C GLU A 67 -18.15 8.44 9.34
N ASN A 68 -18.62 7.91 10.48
CA ASN A 68 -18.09 8.23 11.79
C ASN A 68 -16.67 7.69 11.99
N SER A 69 -16.31 6.58 11.32
CA SER A 69 -14.95 6.03 11.39
C SER A 69 -13.90 6.99 10.84
N PHE A 70 -14.27 7.84 9.87
CA PHE A 70 -13.40 8.80 9.20
C PHE A 70 -13.87 10.26 9.37
N ASP A 71 -14.53 10.61 10.49
CA ASP A 71 -15.04 11.95 10.76
C ASP A 71 -13.97 13.03 10.82
N PHE A 72 -12.75 12.66 11.24
CA PHE A 72 -11.58 13.54 11.27
C PHE A 72 -11.00 13.85 9.88
N VAL A 73 -11.41 13.16 8.81
CA VAL A 73 -10.94 13.43 7.45
C VAL A 73 -11.75 14.57 6.84
N LYS A 74 -11.14 15.76 6.73
CA LYS A 74 -11.76 16.98 6.21
C LYS A 74 -11.83 17.03 4.68
N ASP A 75 -10.92 16.33 3.99
CA ASP A 75 -10.97 16.16 2.54
C ASP A 75 -12.10 15.19 2.17
N SER A 76 -13.16 15.72 1.55
CA SER A 76 -14.35 14.94 1.21
C SER A 76 -14.08 13.83 0.19
N SER A 77 -13.16 14.05 -0.76
CA SER A 77 -12.79 13.08 -1.77
C SER A 77 -12.03 11.91 -1.15
N LEU A 78 -11.05 12.20 -0.32
CA LEU A 78 -10.31 11.18 0.41
C LEU A 78 -11.21 10.42 1.38
N LYS A 79 -12.07 11.13 2.13
CA LYS A 79 -13.04 10.52 3.04
C LYS A 79 -13.95 9.52 2.32
N ALA A 80 -14.55 9.94 1.21
CA ALA A 80 -15.41 9.06 0.40
C ALA A 80 -14.65 7.82 -0.09
N ARG A 81 -13.38 7.99 -0.52
CA ARG A 81 -12.53 6.90 -0.97
C ARG A 81 -12.20 5.91 0.16
N LEU A 82 -11.80 6.39 1.32
CA LEU A 82 -11.51 5.55 2.49
C LEU A 82 -12.73 4.75 2.94
N ILE A 83 -13.90 5.40 2.99
CA ILE A 83 -15.18 4.73 3.28
C ILE A 83 -15.47 3.63 2.26
N SER A 84 -15.33 3.95 0.97
CA SER A 84 -15.56 2.98 -0.11
C SER A 84 -14.63 1.77 0.00
N GLU A 85 -13.33 2.00 0.20
CA GLU A 85 -12.35 0.92 0.35
C GLU A 85 -12.63 0.05 1.58
N PHE A 86 -13.05 0.66 2.70
CA PHE A 86 -13.38 -0.11 3.90
C PHE A 86 -14.65 -0.95 3.71
N LYS A 87 -15.70 -0.40 3.09
CA LYS A 87 -16.90 -1.15 2.71
C LYS A 87 -16.56 -2.30 1.77
N ASN A 88 -15.75 -2.04 0.74
CA ASN A 88 -15.34 -3.05 -0.23
C ASN A 88 -14.57 -4.20 0.44
N ALA A 89 -13.62 -3.89 1.34
CA ALA A 89 -12.89 -4.92 2.08
C ALA A 89 -13.84 -5.81 2.90
N ARG A 90 -14.82 -5.22 3.56
CA ARG A 90 -15.84 -5.97 4.33
C ARG A 90 -16.78 -6.78 3.44
N PHE A 91 -17.20 -6.20 2.32
CA PHE A 91 -18.07 -6.87 1.36
C PHE A 91 -17.36 -8.08 0.73
N MET A 92 -16.11 -7.93 0.33
CA MET A 92 -15.30 -9.03 -0.19
C MET A 92 -15.13 -10.16 0.83
N TYR A 93 -14.87 -9.82 2.10
CA TYR A 93 -14.83 -10.82 3.16
C TYR A 93 -16.12 -11.64 3.21
N LYS A 94 -17.29 -10.98 3.15
CA LYS A 94 -18.59 -11.65 3.19
C LYS A 94 -18.87 -12.53 1.97
N ILE A 95 -18.40 -12.16 0.80
CA ILE A 95 -18.50 -13.00 -0.40
C ILE A 95 -17.73 -14.32 -0.19
N PHE A 96 -16.46 -14.22 0.20
CA PHE A 96 -15.62 -15.40 0.39
C PHE A 96 -16.05 -16.25 1.58
N GLU A 97 -16.52 -15.63 2.67
CA GLU A 97 -17.14 -16.33 3.79
C GLU A 97 -18.38 -17.13 3.33
N GLY A 98 -19.24 -16.51 2.53
CA GLY A 98 -20.44 -17.17 1.98
C GLY A 98 -20.14 -18.30 0.99
N LEU A 99 -19.00 -18.23 0.32
CA LEU A 99 -18.48 -19.29 -0.56
C LEU A 99 -17.75 -20.40 0.20
N ALA A 100 -17.56 -20.27 1.52
CA ALA A 100 -16.69 -21.11 2.32
C ALA A 100 -15.31 -21.30 1.65
N ALA A 101 -14.66 -20.16 1.32
CA ALA A 101 -13.45 -20.13 0.52
C ALA A 101 -12.32 -20.97 1.15
N GLU A 102 -11.76 -21.87 0.36
CA GLU A 102 -10.63 -22.73 0.70
C GLU A 102 -9.54 -22.59 -0.37
N ASP A 103 -8.36 -23.10 -0.09
CA ASP A 103 -7.21 -23.18 -1.01
C ASP A 103 -6.93 -21.87 -1.76
N GLU A 104 -6.96 -21.86 -3.07
CA GLU A 104 -6.65 -20.69 -3.92
C GLU A 104 -7.66 -19.57 -3.74
N LEU A 105 -8.93 -19.86 -3.45
CA LEU A 105 -9.94 -18.84 -3.16
C LEU A 105 -9.65 -18.14 -1.83
N LEU A 106 -9.25 -18.89 -0.81
CA LEU A 106 -8.83 -18.33 0.47
C LEU A 106 -7.56 -17.48 0.32
N LEU A 107 -6.60 -17.95 -0.47
CA LEU A 107 -5.39 -17.21 -0.79
C LEU A 107 -5.72 -15.87 -1.47
N ALA A 108 -6.62 -15.89 -2.46
CA ALA A 108 -7.07 -14.69 -3.15
C ALA A 108 -7.79 -13.72 -2.20
N GLU A 109 -8.68 -14.21 -1.34
CA GLU A 109 -9.34 -13.42 -0.30
C GLU A 109 -8.34 -12.69 0.57
N VAL A 110 -7.40 -13.42 1.18
CA VAL A 110 -6.42 -12.86 2.12
C VAL A 110 -5.57 -11.79 1.43
N LYS A 111 -5.06 -12.06 0.22
CA LYS A 111 -4.28 -11.10 -0.55
C LYS A 111 -5.06 -9.82 -0.85
N MET A 112 -6.31 -9.93 -1.30
CA MET A 112 -7.16 -8.76 -1.58
C MET A 112 -7.44 -7.95 -0.34
N GLN A 113 -7.78 -8.58 0.77
CA GLN A 113 -8.04 -7.88 2.03
C GLN A 113 -6.79 -7.19 2.58
N MET A 114 -5.64 -7.86 2.54
CA MET A 114 -4.38 -7.25 2.97
C MET A 114 -4.04 -6.01 2.14
N LEU A 115 -4.28 -6.05 0.82
CA LEU A 115 -4.09 -4.90 -0.06
C LEU A 115 -4.98 -3.73 0.35
N MET A 116 -6.27 -3.98 0.58
CA MET A 116 -7.26 -2.95 0.92
C MET A 116 -6.97 -2.34 2.31
N TYR A 117 -6.82 -3.15 3.35
CA TYR A 117 -6.56 -2.64 4.70
C TYR A 117 -5.24 -1.88 4.80
N ALA A 118 -4.16 -2.39 4.21
CA ALA A 118 -2.88 -1.69 4.20
C ALA A 118 -2.96 -0.34 3.49
N SER A 119 -3.74 -0.25 2.41
CA SER A 119 -3.96 1.00 1.68
C SER A 119 -4.73 2.03 2.51
N ILE A 120 -5.72 1.59 3.30
CA ILE A 120 -6.45 2.46 4.23
C ILE A 120 -5.52 2.98 5.33
N PHE A 121 -4.72 2.10 5.95
CA PHE A 121 -3.73 2.50 6.97
C PHE A 121 -2.75 3.54 6.41
N GLU A 122 -2.18 3.26 5.23
CA GLU A 122 -1.21 4.14 4.60
C GLU A 122 -1.80 5.51 4.26
N ALA A 123 -2.97 5.54 3.60
CA ALA A 123 -3.61 6.78 3.20
C ALA A 123 -4.03 7.62 4.42
N THR A 124 -4.53 6.99 5.46
CA THR A 124 -4.95 7.68 6.70
C THR A 124 -3.76 8.28 7.43
N ILE A 125 -2.68 7.52 7.66
CA ILE A 125 -1.45 8.05 8.28
C ILE A 125 -0.85 9.18 7.43
N HIS A 126 -0.80 8.99 6.11
CA HIS A 126 -0.29 10.01 5.19
C HIS A 126 -1.05 11.33 5.35
N TYR A 127 -2.38 11.26 5.29
CA TYR A 127 -3.25 12.43 5.44
C TYR A 127 -3.01 13.17 6.77
N VAL A 128 -2.96 12.43 7.86
CA VAL A 128 -2.80 12.99 9.20
C VAL A 128 -1.45 13.68 9.36
N LEU A 129 -0.36 13.06 8.89
CA LEU A 129 0.98 13.57 9.04
C LEU A 129 1.31 14.71 8.07
N PHE A 130 0.97 14.56 6.77
CA PHE A 130 1.52 15.42 5.73
C PHE A 130 0.51 16.41 5.13
N ASP A 131 -0.76 16.04 5.07
CA ASP A 131 -1.73 16.89 4.36
C ASP A 131 -2.47 17.82 5.30
N GLN A 132 -2.80 17.39 6.52
CA GLN A 132 -3.71 18.14 7.36
C GLN A 132 -3.12 18.58 8.70
N TYR A 133 -2.91 17.66 9.66
CA TYR A 133 -2.78 18.04 11.07
C TYR A 133 -1.35 18.33 11.53
N TYR A 134 -0.42 17.47 11.21
CA TYR A 134 0.94 17.51 11.77
C TYR A 134 2.02 17.95 10.78
N LYS A 135 1.63 18.40 9.58
CA LYS A 135 2.56 18.76 8.49
C LYS A 135 3.63 19.80 8.87
N SER A 136 3.32 20.67 9.81
CA SER A 136 4.24 21.75 10.25
C SER A 136 5.07 21.37 11.47
N THR A 137 4.90 20.18 12.05
CA THR A 137 5.66 19.76 13.22
C THR A 137 7.12 19.44 12.87
N PRO A 138 8.07 19.69 13.78
CA PRO A 138 9.48 19.36 13.53
C PRO A 138 9.70 17.88 13.18
N ILE A 139 8.94 16.95 13.78
CA ILE A 139 9.03 15.51 13.53
C ILE A 139 8.71 15.23 12.06
N VAL A 140 7.60 15.77 11.54
CA VAL A 140 7.20 15.57 10.13
C VAL A 140 8.15 16.27 9.18
N GLN A 141 8.59 17.50 9.50
CA GLN A 141 9.57 18.22 8.69
C GLN A 141 10.90 17.48 8.58
N ASN A 142 11.33 16.82 9.66
CA ASN A 142 12.54 15.98 9.63
C ASN A 142 12.40 14.77 8.70
N LEU A 143 11.21 14.18 8.55
CA LEU A 143 10.96 13.12 7.57
C LEU A 143 11.10 13.60 6.12
N LEU A 144 10.85 14.87 5.89
CA LEU A 144 10.95 15.50 4.57
C LEU A 144 12.35 16.02 4.26
N THR A 145 13.31 15.76 5.14
CA THR A 145 14.72 16.07 4.91
C THR A 145 15.55 14.81 4.92
N GLN A 146 16.52 14.75 4.03
CA GLN A 146 17.47 13.64 4.00
C GLN A 146 18.88 14.18 3.89
N LYS A 147 19.81 13.52 4.56
CA LYS A 147 21.24 13.75 4.35
C LYS A 147 21.65 13.12 3.03
N VAL A 148 22.25 13.91 2.16
CA VAL A 148 22.77 13.44 0.88
C VAL A 148 24.26 13.70 0.83
N HIS A 149 24.99 12.66 0.45
CA HIS A 149 26.43 12.76 0.24
C HIS A 149 26.68 13.20 -1.19
N LYS A 150 27.23 14.41 -1.36
CA LYS A 150 27.60 14.95 -2.67
C LYS A 150 29.10 14.81 -2.85
N PRO A 151 29.58 14.06 -3.87
CA PRO A 151 30.99 13.98 -4.17
C PRO A 151 31.50 15.33 -4.64
N PHE A 152 32.74 15.65 -4.33
CA PHE A 152 33.43 16.81 -4.87
C PHE A 152 34.84 16.40 -5.35
N SER A 153 35.35 17.13 -6.32
CA SER A 153 36.67 16.83 -6.89
C SER A 153 37.73 17.49 -6.05
N ILE A 154 38.76 16.71 -5.70
CA ILE A 154 40.02 17.19 -5.13
C ILE A 154 41.08 17.06 -6.20
N PRO A 155 41.99 18.04 -6.35
CA PRO A 155 43.14 17.92 -7.27
C PRO A 155 43.95 16.64 -7.00
N THR A 156 44.35 15.95 -8.07
CA THR A 156 44.96 14.60 -8.00
C THR A 156 46.17 14.52 -7.05
N GLY A 157 46.98 15.57 -7.00
CA GLY A 157 48.16 15.63 -6.11
C GLY A 157 47.76 15.65 -4.62
N GLN A 158 46.68 16.40 -4.27
CA GLN A 158 46.18 16.43 -2.90
C GLN A 158 45.50 15.13 -2.52
N LEU A 159 44.74 14.53 -3.45
CA LEU A 159 44.09 13.23 -3.22
C LEU A 159 45.13 12.14 -2.98
N SER A 160 46.25 12.14 -3.72
CA SER A 160 47.37 11.21 -3.52
C SER A 160 48.04 11.37 -2.14
N ALA A 161 48.21 12.62 -1.67
CA ALA A 161 48.71 12.91 -0.33
C ALA A 161 47.76 12.41 0.77
N ILE A 162 46.46 12.65 0.61
CA ILE A 162 45.42 12.14 1.53
C ILE A 162 45.41 10.62 1.57
N ASN A 163 45.46 9.96 0.42
CA ASN A 163 45.49 8.51 0.34
C ASN A 163 46.71 7.91 1.04
N LYS A 164 47.87 8.55 0.96
CA LYS A 164 49.08 8.13 1.67
C LYS A 164 48.94 8.30 3.19
N LEU A 165 48.36 9.39 3.65
CA LEU A 165 48.14 9.65 5.06
C LEU A 165 47.15 8.68 5.70
N LEU A 166 46.13 8.27 4.97
CA LEU A 166 45.08 7.39 5.48
C LEU A 166 45.39 5.89 5.34
N PHE A 167 46.59 5.54 4.85
CA PHE A 167 47.04 4.13 4.64
C PHE A 167 45.95 3.24 4.01
N HIS A 168 45.30 3.78 2.97
CA HIS A 168 44.15 3.11 2.36
C HIS A 168 44.62 2.00 1.41
N ASP A 169 44.26 0.74 1.67
CA ASP A 169 44.64 -0.48 0.95
C ASP A 169 44.23 -0.50 -0.55
N GLY A 170 44.77 0.42 -1.36
CA GLY A 170 44.48 0.50 -2.78
C GLY A 170 43.07 0.91 -3.19
N LYS A 171 42.21 1.24 -2.23
CA LYS A 171 40.85 1.74 -2.51
C LYS A 171 40.88 3.22 -2.84
N THR A 172 40.10 3.62 -3.83
CA THR A 172 39.92 5.04 -4.18
C THR A 172 39.08 5.73 -3.15
N ILE A 173 39.60 6.79 -2.51
CA ILE A 173 38.82 7.67 -1.63
C ILE A 173 38.01 8.63 -2.49
N ILE A 174 36.71 8.61 -2.35
CA ILE A 174 35.82 9.58 -2.97
C ILE A 174 35.42 10.59 -1.88
N PRO A 175 35.97 11.82 -1.91
CA PRO A 175 35.59 12.85 -0.96
C PRO A 175 34.16 13.30 -1.21
N TYR A 176 33.40 13.45 -0.13
CA TYR A 176 32.02 13.94 -0.18
C TYR A 176 31.76 14.91 0.97
N PHE A 177 30.74 15.75 0.81
CA PHE A 177 30.19 16.54 1.89
C PHE A 177 28.73 16.17 2.12
N GLU A 178 28.31 16.20 3.36
CA GLU A 178 26.89 16.05 3.72
C GLU A 178 26.16 17.36 3.45
N THR A 179 25.00 17.25 2.84
CA THR A 179 24.05 18.36 2.70
C THR A 179 22.65 17.85 3.00
N LEU A 180 21.83 18.71 3.60
CA LEU A 180 20.42 18.42 3.76
C LEU A 180 19.69 18.74 2.46
N GLN A 181 18.94 17.79 1.97
CA GLN A 181 18.11 17.96 0.78
C GLN A 181 16.67 17.64 1.12
N LYS A 182 15.74 18.38 0.51
CA LYS A 182 14.31 18.09 0.62
C LYS A 182 14.02 16.73 -0.01
N ARG A 183 13.37 15.87 0.75
CA ARG A 183 12.91 14.57 0.31
C ARG A 183 11.49 14.68 -0.24
N ASP A 184 11.21 13.99 -1.34
CA ASP A 184 9.86 13.86 -1.84
C ASP A 184 9.01 13.06 -0.85
N ILE A 185 7.81 13.58 -0.56
CA ILE A 185 6.84 12.97 0.36
C ILE A 185 6.46 11.54 -0.07
N THR A 186 6.43 11.27 -1.37
CA THR A 186 6.12 9.94 -1.93
C THR A 186 7.20 8.90 -1.64
N LYS A 187 8.41 9.34 -1.29
CA LYS A 187 9.55 8.48 -0.95
C LYS A 187 9.64 8.18 0.55
N VAL A 188 8.78 8.76 1.36
CA VAL A 188 8.71 8.46 2.79
C VAL A 188 8.06 7.09 2.96
N ARG A 189 8.80 6.15 3.55
CA ARG A 189 8.35 4.77 3.74
C ARG A 189 7.26 4.68 4.81
N PHE A 190 6.46 3.63 4.75
CA PHE A 190 5.37 3.46 5.70
C PHE A 190 5.85 3.24 7.15
N ASP A 191 6.95 2.51 7.34
CA ASP A 191 7.56 2.35 8.67
C ASP A 191 8.04 3.68 9.27
N GLU A 192 8.63 4.57 8.46
CA GLU A 192 9.01 5.93 8.90
C GLU A 192 7.78 6.76 9.29
N LYS A 193 6.67 6.61 8.56
CA LYS A 193 5.38 7.25 8.91
C LYS A 193 4.84 6.74 10.25
N CYS A 194 4.90 5.42 10.49
CA CYS A 194 4.47 4.82 11.75
C CYS A 194 5.35 5.28 12.93
N ILE A 195 6.67 5.38 12.75
CA ILE A 195 7.60 5.90 13.76
C ILE A 195 7.26 7.35 14.11
N ALA A 196 7.03 8.19 13.11
CA ALA A 196 6.66 9.58 13.35
C ALA A 196 5.29 9.70 14.04
N ALA A 197 4.32 8.90 13.66
CA ALA A 197 3.01 8.86 14.31
C ALA A 197 3.14 8.42 15.78
N PHE A 198 4.02 7.48 16.09
CA PHE A 198 4.34 7.11 17.47
C PHE A 198 5.02 8.26 18.23
N GLN A 199 6.03 8.90 17.67
CA GLN A 199 6.73 10.03 18.28
C GLN A 199 5.81 11.21 18.56
N LEU A 200 4.78 11.40 17.76
CA LEU A 200 3.72 12.40 17.96
C LEU A 200 2.66 11.95 18.99
N GLY A 201 2.73 10.72 19.49
CA GLY A 201 1.74 10.14 20.39
C GLY A 201 0.40 9.83 19.73
N ILE A 202 0.37 9.75 18.39
CA ILE A 202 -0.84 9.35 17.62
C ILE A 202 -1.07 7.85 17.77
N LEU A 203 -0.01 7.07 17.58
CA LEU A 203 -0.02 5.62 17.75
C LEU A 203 0.64 5.29 19.09
N THR A 204 -0.12 4.75 20.01
CA THR A 204 0.35 4.30 21.31
C THR A 204 0.36 2.77 21.38
N GLY A 205 0.43 2.17 22.52
CA GLY A 205 0.30 0.71 22.64
C GLY A 205 -1.06 0.18 22.20
N ILE A 206 -1.21 -1.13 22.13
CA ILE A 206 -2.53 -1.75 21.94
C ILE A 206 -3.38 -1.37 23.16
N PRO A 207 -4.59 -0.80 22.98
CA PRO A 207 -5.54 -0.76 24.08
C PRO A 207 -5.74 -2.20 24.55
N GLU A 208 -5.65 -2.41 25.87
CA GLU A 208 -5.93 -3.70 26.47
C GLU A 208 -7.36 -4.14 26.07
N GLN A 209 -7.47 -4.78 24.93
CA GLN A 209 -8.60 -5.62 24.65
C GLN A 209 -8.27 -6.96 25.29
N ASN A 210 -9.11 -7.36 26.25
CA ASN A 210 -9.15 -8.67 26.87
C ASN A 210 -9.44 -9.79 25.86
N ASP A 211 -8.84 -9.74 24.70
CA ASP A 211 -8.89 -10.81 23.71
C ASP A 211 -7.78 -11.80 24.05
N SER A 212 -8.14 -12.78 24.88
CA SER A 212 -7.32 -13.90 25.29
C SER A 212 -6.91 -14.84 24.13
N THR A 213 -7.27 -14.50 22.93
CA THR A 213 -6.74 -15.09 21.69
C THR A 213 -5.74 -14.11 21.10
N ALA A 214 -4.52 -14.19 21.60
CA ALA A 214 -3.36 -13.55 20.99
C ALA A 214 -3.13 -14.15 19.58
N ASP A 215 -3.91 -13.74 18.62
CA ASP A 215 -3.56 -13.83 17.21
C ASP A 215 -2.40 -12.85 16.98
N ILE A 216 -1.24 -13.21 17.52
CA ILE A 216 0.00 -12.51 17.24
C ILE A 216 0.35 -12.84 15.80
N LEU A 217 0.51 -11.82 14.98
CA LEU A 217 1.08 -12.02 13.64
C LEU A 217 2.40 -12.78 13.80
N PRO A 218 2.57 -13.94 13.18
CA PRO A 218 3.84 -14.63 13.23
C PRO A 218 4.92 -13.70 12.65
N ASP A 219 6.12 -13.75 13.21
CA ASP A 219 7.31 -13.02 12.75
C ASP A 219 7.29 -11.49 12.86
N ILE A 220 6.57 -10.93 13.82
CA ILE A 220 6.76 -9.52 14.15
C ILE A 220 8.17 -9.32 14.72
N LYS A 221 9.04 -8.74 13.89
CA LYS A 221 10.32 -8.22 14.39
C LYS A 221 10.02 -7.07 15.35
N GLN A 222 10.23 -7.31 16.63
CA GLN A 222 10.20 -6.22 17.59
C GLN A 222 11.28 -5.21 17.22
N ILE A 223 10.85 -4.04 16.77
CA ILE A 223 11.76 -2.91 16.56
C ILE A 223 11.97 -2.28 17.93
N ALA A 224 13.21 -2.25 18.40
CA ALA A 224 13.55 -1.71 19.72
C ALA A 224 12.97 -0.29 19.89
N GLY A 225 12.19 -0.10 20.95
CA GLY A 225 11.55 1.19 21.26
C GLY A 225 10.26 1.49 20.51
N MET A 226 9.73 0.55 19.72
CA MET A 226 8.46 0.71 19.01
C MET A 226 7.35 -0.10 19.71
N PRO A 227 6.13 0.47 19.90
CA PRO A 227 5.01 -0.28 20.43
C PRO A 227 4.63 -1.45 19.51
N PRO A 228 4.15 -2.57 20.07
CA PRO A 228 3.73 -3.74 19.29
C PRO A 228 2.71 -3.39 18.20
N PHE A 229 1.79 -2.47 18.48
CA PHE A 229 0.78 -2.04 17.51
C PHE A 229 1.38 -1.42 16.24
N CYS A 230 2.41 -0.56 16.37
CA CYS A 230 3.11 -0.02 15.21
C CYS A 230 3.81 -1.11 14.40
N ALA A 231 4.42 -2.08 15.08
CA ALA A 231 5.08 -3.20 14.44
C ALA A 231 4.08 -4.08 13.66
N GLU A 232 2.87 -4.29 14.20
CA GLU A 232 1.78 -4.99 13.51
C GLU A 232 1.33 -4.26 12.24
N LEU A 233 1.12 -2.94 12.31
CA LEU A 233 0.76 -2.13 11.13
C LEU A 233 1.84 -2.20 10.04
N ILE A 234 3.11 -2.11 10.44
CA ILE A 234 4.24 -2.25 9.52
C ILE A 234 4.25 -3.65 8.89
N ARG A 235 4.01 -4.70 9.68
CA ARG A 235 3.94 -6.08 9.17
C ARG A 235 2.80 -6.27 8.17
N ILE A 236 1.61 -5.73 8.45
CA ILE A 236 0.48 -5.73 7.52
C ILE A 236 0.88 -5.08 6.19
N TYR A 237 1.58 -3.96 6.24
CA TYR A 237 2.05 -3.27 5.05
C TYR A 237 3.16 -4.04 4.30
N GLU A 238 4.06 -4.70 5.01
CA GLU A 238 5.08 -5.57 4.42
C GLU A 238 4.47 -6.78 3.70
N VAL A 239 3.42 -7.38 4.27
CA VAL A 239 2.66 -8.47 3.65
C VAL A 239 2.02 -7.98 2.35
N ARG A 240 1.40 -6.81 2.36
CA ARG A 240 0.86 -6.18 1.15
C ARG A 240 1.92 -5.96 0.06
N ASN A 241 3.10 -5.51 0.43
CA ASN A 241 4.19 -5.31 -0.53
C ASN A 241 4.78 -6.61 -1.07
N ALA A 242 4.54 -7.72 -0.41
CA ALA A 242 5.00 -9.03 -0.82
C ALA A 242 4.03 -9.78 -1.75
N ILE A 243 2.85 -9.22 -2.04
CA ILE A 243 1.86 -9.83 -2.96
C ILE A 243 2.41 -9.97 -4.40
N HIS A 244 3.45 -9.24 -4.76
CA HIS A 244 4.15 -9.45 -6.04
C HIS A 244 4.89 -10.79 -6.02
N LEU A 245 4.63 -11.63 -7.02
CA LEU A 245 5.15 -13.01 -7.13
C LEU A 245 6.62 -13.17 -6.74
N HIS A 246 7.50 -12.31 -7.23
CA HIS A 246 8.93 -12.38 -6.91
C HIS A 246 9.23 -12.08 -5.43
N ALA A 247 8.51 -11.12 -4.84
CA ALA A 247 8.68 -10.77 -3.44
C ALA A 247 8.05 -11.83 -2.52
N GLU A 248 6.94 -12.42 -2.93
CA GLU A 248 6.27 -13.52 -2.24
C GLU A 248 7.19 -14.73 -2.10
N LEU A 249 7.79 -15.19 -3.20
CA LEU A 249 8.75 -16.29 -3.21
C LEU A 249 9.97 -16.03 -2.32
N LYS A 250 10.47 -14.79 -2.31
CA LYS A 250 11.64 -14.41 -1.50
C LYS A 250 11.36 -14.32 -0.01
N LYS A 251 10.11 -13.93 0.36
CA LYS A 251 9.74 -13.67 1.76
C LYS A 251 9.01 -14.85 2.42
N GLU A 252 8.69 -15.89 1.65
CA GLU A 252 8.00 -17.11 2.13
C GLU A 252 6.78 -16.79 3.02
N ILE A 253 5.93 -15.83 2.57
CA ILE A 253 4.77 -15.40 3.35
C ILE A 253 3.68 -16.46 3.24
N ASP A 254 3.26 -16.98 4.39
CA ASP A 254 2.09 -17.81 4.51
C ASP A 254 0.83 -16.93 4.61
N TYR A 255 -0.01 -16.96 3.56
CA TYR A 255 -1.25 -16.20 3.49
C TYR A 255 -2.40 -17.03 4.08
N HIS A 256 -2.61 -16.92 5.36
CA HIS A 256 -3.72 -17.56 6.06
C HIS A 256 -4.76 -16.55 6.53
N LEU A 257 -5.98 -16.98 6.79
CA LEU A 257 -7.13 -16.14 7.12
C LEU A 257 -6.90 -15.24 8.36
N ALA A 258 -6.07 -15.67 9.31
CA ALA A 258 -5.76 -14.86 10.49
C ALA A 258 -5.10 -13.53 10.15
N LEU A 259 -4.29 -13.44 9.06
CA LEU A 259 -3.67 -12.18 8.61
C LEU A 259 -4.72 -11.11 8.29
N SER A 260 -5.72 -11.45 7.49
CA SER A 260 -6.79 -10.51 7.11
C SER A 260 -7.69 -10.17 8.29
N LYS A 261 -7.99 -11.14 9.15
CA LYS A 261 -8.75 -10.90 10.40
C LYS A 261 -8.03 -9.95 11.33
N ILE A 262 -6.72 -10.08 11.50
CA ILE A 262 -5.92 -9.16 12.31
C ILE A 262 -5.94 -7.77 11.70
N ALA A 263 -5.70 -7.63 10.39
CA ALA A 263 -5.75 -6.33 9.71
C ALA A 263 -7.09 -5.62 9.93
N TYR A 264 -8.20 -6.35 9.82
CA TYR A 264 -9.53 -5.82 10.13
C TYR A 264 -9.66 -5.40 11.59
N ARG A 265 -9.29 -6.27 12.54
CA ARG A 265 -9.39 -6.00 13.98
C ARG A 265 -8.56 -4.78 14.41
N ARG A 266 -7.46 -4.48 13.73
CA ARG A 266 -6.62 -3.31 14.01
C ARG A 266 -7.18 -2.01 13.44
N MET A 267 -8.16 -2.05 12.54
CA MET A 267 -8.70 -0.84 11.91
C MET A 267 -9.35 0.11 12.90
N GLN A 268 -10.28 -0.37 13.73
CA GLN A 268 -10.96 0.49 14.70
C GLN A 268 -10.03 1.04 15.80
N PRO A 269 -9.18 0.23 16.45
CA PRO A 269 -8.17 0.77 17.38
C PRO A 269 -7.27 1.83 16.72
N PHE A 270 -6.87 1.64 15.48
CA PHE A 270 -6.08 2.60 14.72
C PHE A 270 -6.81 3.94 14.54
N LEU A 271 -8.03 3.91 14.03
CA LEU A 271 -8.84 5.11 13.81
C LEU A 271 -9.18 5.82 15.13
N ASN A 272 -9.46 5.06 16.19
CA ASN A 272 -9.76 5.59 17.51
C ASN A 272 -8.56 6.29 18.15
N GLN A 273 -7.34 5.73 18.02
CA GLN A 273 -6.13 6.37 18.53
C GLN A 273 -5.88 7.72 17.84
N ILE A 274 -6.02 7.77 16.52
CA ILE A 274 -5.91 9.01 15.75
C ILE A 274 -6.93 10.04 16.26
N ARG A 275 -8.21 9.68 16.34
CA ARG A 275 -9.27 10.57 16.79
C ARG A 275 -9.01 11.07 18.22
N THR A 276 -8.68 10.19 19.14
CA THR A 276 -8.38 10.53 20.54
C THR A 276 -7.24 11.54 20.62
N LYS A 277 -6.17 11.32 19.85
CA LYS A 277 -5.03 12.26 19.82
C LYS A 277 -5.40 13.60 19.22
N LEU A 278 -6.12 13.62 18.11
CA LEU A 278 -6.58 14.86 17.48
C LEU A 278 -7.50 15.67 18.41
N ASN A 279 -8.39 15.02 19.13
CA ASN A 279 -9.21 15.65 20.16
C ASN A 279 -8.37 16.23 21.31
N ALA A 280 -7.40 15.46 21.81
CA ALA A 280 -6.51 15.90 22.88
C ALA A 280 -5.68 17.13 22.48
N ASP A 281 -5.30 17.23 21.20
CA ASP A 281 -4.55 18.36 20.66
C ASP A 281 -5.45 19.53 20.23
N GLY A 282 -6.78 19.43 20.36
CA GLY A 282 -7.73 20.47 19.94
C GLY A 282 -7.79 20.70 18.43
N LEU A 283 -7.56 19.66 17.62
CA LEU A 283 -7.48 19.73 16.17
C LEU A 283 -8.77 19.30 15.46
N LEU A 284 -9.71 18.64 16.16
CA LEU A 284 -11.05 18.27 15.65
C LEU A 284 -12.07 19.35 15.83
#